data_e2083e07cc90af3ccd9b44e20f94433b
#
_entry.id   e2083e07cc90af3ccd9b44e20f94433b
#
_cell.length_a   1.000
_cell.length_b   1.000
_cell.length_c   1.000
_cell.angle_alpha   90.00
_cell.angle_beta   90.00
_cell.angle_gamma   90.00
#
_symmetry.space_group_name_H-M   'P 1'
#
loop_
_entity.id
_entity.type
_entity.pdbx_description
1 polymer ?
#
loop_
_entity_poly.entity_id
_entity_poly.type
_entity_poly.pdbx_seq_one_letter_code
_entity_poly.pdbx_strand_id
1 'polypeptide(L)'
;MLFRSEKPVTVYNFQVEDFHTYHVSGFSVLVHNASDLYARGSFRRSARQKAESEAPRNSNGKMKCPTWGKEIPDKITINTKNGPVDRIGYDLDHYPETWAERKVKLQSLETTPTRTEVLDCYNSDLRVQCHECNIKHIFEGVKGDFAE
;
A
#
# COMPACT_ATOMS: atom_id res chain seq x y z
N MET A 1 -0.63 10.83 35.08
CA MET A 1 -0.03 12.08 35.55
C MET A 1 0.39 12.89 34.34
N LEU A 2 -0.28 13.99 34.08
CA LEU A 2 0.05 14.88 32.96
C LEU A 2 1.11 15.87 33.44
N PHE A 3 2.33 15.77 32.95
CA PHE A 3 3.36 16.79 33.14
C PHE A 3 3.05 18.00 32.27
N ARG A 4 2.57 19.09 32.85
CA ARG A 4 2.47 20.35 32.17
C ARG A 4 3.86 21.01 32.21
N SER A 5 4.55 21.05 31.07
CA SER A 5 5.74 21.87 30.92
C SER A 5 5.31 23.34 30.79
N GLU A 6 5.78 24.20 31.70
CA GLU A 6 5.50 25.64 31.69
C GLU A 6 6.33 26.42 30.63
N LYS A 7 7.20 25.75 29.91
CA LYS A 7 8.01 26.35 28.83
C LYS A 7 7.71 25.69 27.49
N PRO A 8 7.52 26.49 26.44
CA PRO A 8 7.35 25.94 25.09
C PRO A 8 8.62 25.20 24.70
N VAL A 9 8.47 23.91 24.42
CA VAL A 9 9.54 23.06 23.89
C VAL A 9 9.41 23.03 22.37
N THR A 10 10.46 23.46 21.67
CA THR A 10 10.52 23.32 20.22
C THR A 10 10.74 21.87 19.88
N VAL A 11 9.75 21.25 19.24
CA VAL A 11 9.82 19.87 18.76
C VAL A 11 10.30 19.89 17.32
N TYR A 12 11.46 19.29 17.05
CA TYR A 12 11.96 19.08 15.69
C TYR A 12 11.51 17.71 15.20
N ASN A 13 10.89 17.68 14.04
CA ASN A 13 10.50 16.45 13.37
C ASN A 13 11.69 15.93 12.59
N PHE A 14 12.39 14.92 13.12
CA PHE A 14 13.48 14.24 12.41
C PHE A 14 12.95 12.97 11.78
N GLN A 15 12.95 12.90 10.47
CA GLN A 15 12.75 11.65 9.74
C GLN A 15 14.11 10.96 9.62
N VAL A 16 14.36 9.98 10.47
CA VAL A 16 15.51 9.08 10.33
C VAL A 16 15.03 7.92 9.49
N GLU A 17 15.71 7.64 8.37
CA GLU A 17 15.41 6.48 7.53
C GLU A 17 15.39 5.21 8.40
N ASP A 18 14.28 4.44 8.30
CA ASP A 18 14.00 3.18 8.97
C ASP A 18 13.70 3.19 10.49
N PHE A 19 13.81 4.32 11.18
CA PHE A 19 13.44 4.40 12.59
C PHE A 19 12.38 5.49 12.84
N HIS A 20 11.13 5.07 13.03
CA HIS A 20 10.01 5.97 13.39
C HIS A 20 9.97 6.31 14.88
N THR A 21 11.08 6.15 15.57
CA THR A 21 11.22 6.35 16.99
C THR A 21 12.30 7.37 17.26
N TYR A 22 12.00 8.43 18.00
CA TYR A 22 12.98 9.46 18.36
C TYR A 22 12.85 9.87 19.82
N HIS A 23 13.97 10.31 20.40
CA HIS A 23 14.04 10.80 21.75
C HIS A 23 13.81 12.32 21.76
N VAL A 24 12.90 12.79 22.63
CA VAL A 24 12.60 14.22 22.78
C VAL A 24 13.06 14.66 24.16
N SER A 25 13.92 15.67 24.19
CA SER A 25 14.44 16.33 25.38
C SER A 25 15.27 15.47 26.35
N GLY A 26 15.88 16.07 27.37
CA GLY A 26 16.77 15.43 28.31
C GLY A 26 16.15 14.32 29.21
N PHE A 27 14.90 13.95 29.01
CA PHE A 27 14.21 12.89 29.76
C PHE A 27 14.02 11.59 29.00
N SER A 28 14.68 11.40 27.86
CA SER A 28 14.61 10.16 27.07
C SER A 28 13.19 9.64 26.79
N VAL A 29 12.27 10.54 26.47
CA VAL A 29 10.92 10.14 26.09
C VAL A 29 10.96 9.56 24.68
N LEU A 30 10.62 8.28 24.57
CA LEU A 30 10.47 7.59 23.29
C LEU A 30 9.14 7.98 22.66
N VAL A 31 9.17 8.74 21.57
CA VAL A 31 7.98 9.07 20.80
C VAL A 31 7.94 8.20 19.55
N HIS A 32 6.90 7.38 19.45
CA HIS A 32 6.64 6.56 18.28
C HIS A 32 5.57 7.22 17.42
N ASN A 33 5.86 7.44 16.15
CA ASN A 33 4.87 7.96 15.22
C ASN A 33 3.97 6.81 14.74
N ALA A 34 2.90 6.55 15.47
CA ALA A 34 1.97 5.45 15.19
C ALA A 34 1.31 5.56 13.78
N SER A 35 1.27 6.75 13.18
CA SER A 35 0.70 6.93 11.84
C SER A 35 1.59 6.30 10.75
N ASP A 36 2.89 6.26 10.95
CA ASP A 36 3.84 5.73 9.97
C ASP A 36 3.95 4.20 10.00
N LEU A 37 3.63 3.57 11.14
CA LEU A 37 3.65 2.12 11.27
C LEU A 37 2.77 1.43 10.20
N TYR A 38 1.59 2.01 9.92
CA TYR A 38 0.61 1.48 8.97
C TYR A 38 0.65 2.18 7.60
N ALA A 39 1.69 2.95 7.33
CA ALA A 39 1.84 3.59 6.04
C ALA A 39 2.02 2.53 4.93
N ARG A 40 1.53 2.85 3.74
CA ARG A 40 1.75 2.01 2.54
C ARG A 40 3.24 1.91 2.26
N GLY A 41 3.69 0.71 1.90
CA GLY A 41 5.05 0.46 1.44
C GLY A 41 5.13 0.34 -0.08
N SER A 42 6.30 -0.07 -0.54
CA SER A 42 6.48 -0.50 -1.91
C SER A 42 6.09 -1.97 -2.07
N PHE A 43 5.51 -2.32 -3.21
CA PHE A 43 5.23 -3.72 -3.53
C PHE A 43 6.55 -4.45 -3.84
N ARG A 44 6.76 -5.57 -3.14
CA ARG A 44 7.92 -6.44 -3.36
C ARG A 44 7.86 -7.09 -4.74
N ARG A 45 9.02 -7.35 -5.32
CA ARG A 45 9.12 -8.03 -6.61
C ARG A 45 8.41 -9.39 -6.62
N SER A 46 8.58 -10.18 -5.56
CA SER A 46 7.94 -11.50 -5.42
C SER A 46 6.40 -11.41 -5.38
N ALA A 47 5.86 -10.41 -4.67
CA ALA A 47 4.42 -10.18 -4.60
C ALA A 47 3.85 -9.78 -5.98
N ARG A 48 4.57 -8.92 -6.71
CA ARG A 48 4.24 -8.55 -8.08
C ARG A 48 4.26 -9.76 -9.01
N GLN A 49 5.32 -10.55 -9.01
CA GLN A 49 5.44 -11.76 -9.85
C GLN A 49 4.34 -12.78 -9.56
N LYS A 50 3.96 -12.95 -8.29
CA LYS A 50 2.85 -13.80 -7.91
C LYS A 50 1.54 -13.27 -8.52
N ALA A 51 1.20 -12.01 -8.33
CA ALA A 51 0.00 -11.41 -8.90
C ALA A 51 -0.04 -11.50 -10.43
N GLU A 52 1.10 -11.31 -11.12
CA GLU A 52 1.22 -11.48 -12.57
C GLU A 52 0.97 -12.92 -13.01
N SER A 53 1.46 -13.90 -12.26
CA SER A 53 1.28 -15.34 -12.58
C SER A 53 -0.16 -15.79 -12.39
N GLU A 54 -0.88 -15.20 -11.48
CA GLU A 54 -2.29 -15.48 -11.16
C GLU A 54 -3.28 -14.64 -11.98
N ALA A 55 -2.78 -13.66 -12.75
CA ALA A 55 -3.62 -12.77 -13.54
C ALA A 55 -4.38 -13.53 -14.64
N PRO A 56 -5.69 -13.25 -14.81
CA PRO A 56 -6.47 -13.85 -15.92
C PRO A 56 -5.88 -13.41 -17.25
N ARG A 57 -5.90 -14.31 -18.23
CA ARG A 57 -5.32 -14.07 -19.55
C ARG A 57 -6.34 -14.36 -20.64
N ASN A 58 -6.19 -13.65 -21.75
CA ASN A 58 -6.96 -13.92 -22.96
C ASN A 58 -6.32 -15.06 -23.79
N SER A 59 -6.97 -15.43 -24.92
CA SER A 59 -6.49 -16.48 -25.83
C SER A 59 -5.09 -16.19 -26.41
N ASN A 60 -4.66 -14.95 -26.43
CA ASN A 60 -3.34 -14.53 -26.92
C ASN A 60 -2.28 -14.48 -25.79
N GLY A 61 -2.63 -14.92 -24.58
CA GLY A 61 -1.74 -14.92 -23.43
C GLY A 61 -1.53 -13.56 -22.76
N LYS A 62 -2.22 -12.50 -23.21
CA LYS A 62 -2.16 -11.18 -22.61
C LYS A 62 -3.01 -11.11 -21.35
N MET A 63 -2.53 -10.38 -20.33
CA MET A 63 -3.27 -10.18 -19.10
C MET A 63 -4.57 -9.41 -19.35
N LYS A 64 -5.60 -9.82 -18.64
CA LYS A 64 -6.94 -9.28 -18.69
C LYS A 64 -7.29 -8.64 -17.34
N CYS A 65 -7.93 -7.51 -17.34
CA CYS A 65 -8.42 -6.90 -16.10
C CYS A 65 -9.55 -7.77 -15.51
N PRO A 66 -9.41 -8.27 -14.27
CA PRO A 66 -10.41 -9.16 -13.66
C PRO A 66 -11.76 -8.49 -13.44
N THR A 67 -11.79 -7.16 -13.31
CA THR A 67 -13.01 -6.39 -13.03
C THR A 67 -13.65 -5.80 -14.29
N TRP A 68 -12.88 -5.59 -15.35
CA TRP A 68 -13.39 -5.00 -16.60
C TRP A 68 -13.35 -5.95 -17.79
N GLY A 69 -12.56 -7.02 -17.75
CA GLY A 69 -12.41 -7.99 -18.83
C GLY A 69 -11.60 -7.53 -20.03
N LYS A 70 -11.17 -6.26 -20.06
CA LYS A 70 -10.32 -5.75 -21.15
C LYS A 70 -8.89 -6.20 -21.02
N GLU A 71 -8.22 -6.32 -22.15
CA GLU A 71 -6.78 -6.57 -22.22
C GLU A 71 -6.02 -5.43 -21.57
N ILE A 72 -5.04 -5.77 -20.75
CA ILE A 72 -4.13 -4.81 -20.13
C ILE A 72 -2.95 -4.59 -21.07
N PRO A 73 -2.69 -3.36 -21.52
CA PRO A 73 -1.54 -3.07 -22.37
C PRO A 73 -0.23 -3.25 -21.60
N ASP A 74 0.84 -3.61 -22.29
CA ASP A 74 2.16 -3.81 -21.66
C ASP A 74 2.68 -2.50 -21.04
N LYS A 75 2.37 -1.35 -21.65
CA LYS A 75 2.73 0.00 -21.16
C LYS A 75 1.57 0.97 -21.35
N ILE A 76 1.51 1.94 -20.45
CA ILE A 76 0.62 3.10 -20.53
C ILE A 76 1.44 4.37 -20.29
N THR A 77 1.00 5.49 -20.84
CA THR A 77 1.56 6.80 -20.54
C THR A 77 0.62 7.53 -19.59
N ILE A 78 1.12 7.97 -18.45
CA ILE A 78 0.39 8.76 -17.47
C ILE A 78 0.95 10.19 -17.41
N ASN A 79 0.06 11.16 -17.23
CA ASN A 79 0.46 12.57 -17.07
C ASN A 79 0.80 12.82 -15.59
N THR A 80 2.01 13.26 -15.33
CA THR A 80 2.45 13.69 -14.00
C THR A 80 2.70 15.20 -13.96
N LYS A 81 2.92 15.75 -12.78
CA LYS A 81 3.31 17.16 -12.62
C LYS A 81 4.57 17.54 -13.41
N ASN A 82 5.43 16.56 -13.64
CA ASN A 82 6.71 16.73 -14.35
C ASN A 82 6.62 16.32 -15.84
N GLY A 83 5.42 16.10 -16.37
CA GLY A 83 5.18 15.67 -17.72
C GLY A 83 4.73 14.21 -17.85
N PRO A 84 4.56 13.69 -19.09
CA PRO A 84 4.14 12.33 -19.35
C PRO A 84 5.24 11.33 -18.98
N VAL A 85 4.84 10.21 -18.35
CA VAL A 85 5.74 9.13 -17.96
C VAL A 85 5.14 7.80 -18.42
N ASP A 86 5.97 6.99 -19.08
CA ASP A 86 5.61 5.63 -19.45
C ASP A 86 5.80 4.68 -18.27
N ARG A 87 4.80 3.85 -18.03
CA ARG A 87 4.83 2.84 -16.97
C ARG A 87 4.17 1.55 -17.42
N ILE A 88 4.31 0.50 -16.63
CA ILE A 88 3.59 -0.77 -16.81
C ILE A 88 2.08 -0.53 -16.83
N GLY A 89 1.36 -1.28 -17.65
CA GLY A 89 -0.07 -1.04 -17.95
C GLY A 89 -1.04 -1.43 -16.84
N TYR A 90 -0.58 -2.00 -15.73
CA TYR A 90 -1.41 -2.43 -14.62
C TYR A 90 -0.98 -1.80 -13.28
N ASP A 91 -1.89 -1.84 -12.34
CA ASP A 91 -1.64 -1.60 -10.92
C ASP A 91 -1.88 -2.88 -10.13
N LEU A 92 -1.31 -2.94 -8.92
CA LEU A 92 -1.60 -4.00 -7.95
C LEU A 92 -2.70 -3.52 -7.01
N ASP A 93 -3.73 -4.31 -6.89
CA ASP A 93 -4.89 -4.08 -6.04
C ASP A 93 -4.96 -5.14 -4.94
N HIS A 94 -5.32 -4.73 -3.72
CA HIS A 94 -5.58 -5.67 -2.63
C HIS A 94 -6.95 -6.32 -2.80
N TYR A 95 -6.96 -7.64 -2.81
CA TYR A 95 -8.19 -8.44 -2.98
C TYR A 95 -8.06 -9.77 -2.21
N PRO A 96 -9.11 -10.28 -1.53
CA PRO A 96 -10.48 -9.73 -1.46
C PRO A 96 -10.67 -8.55 -0.51
N GLU A 97 -9.74 -8.32 0.41
CA GLU A 97 -9.82 -7.23 1.38
C GLU A 97 -8.99 -6.04 0.93
N THR A 98 -9.59 -4.85 0.98
CA THR A 98 -8.89 -3.60 0.71
C THR A 98 -7.77 -3.33 1.72
N TRP A 99 -6.80 -2.50 1.38
CA TRP A 99 -5.79 -2.08 2.36
C TRP A 99 -6.41 -1.36 3.56
N ALA A 100 -7.48 -0.61 3.37
CA ALA A 100 -8.18 0.07 4.46
C ALA A 100 -8.73 -0.91 5.50
N GLU A 101 -9.39 -1.99 5.05
CA GLU A 101 -9.92 -3.05 5.92
C GLU A 101 -8.82 -3.81 6.66
N ARG A 102 -7.74 -4.16 5.95
CA ARG A 102 -6.56 -4.82 6.56
C ARG A 102 -5.90 -3.94 7.61
N LYS A 103 -5.77 -2.65 7.33
CA LYS A 103 -5.23 -1.68 8.28
C LYS A 103 -6.05 -1.63 9.57
N VAL A 104 -7.37 -1.61 9.47
CA VAL A 104 -8.26 -1.67 10.65
C VAL A 104 -8.03 -2.95 11.44
N LYS A 105 -7.94 -4.10 10.78
CA LYS A 105 -7.65 -5.38 11.43
C LYS A 105 -6.31 -5.38 12.16
N LEU A 106 -5.26 -4.88 11.51
CA LEU A 106 -3.94 -4.77 12.12
C LEU A 106 -3.94 -3.85 13.35
N GLN A 107 -4.71 -2.75 13.31
CA GLN A 107 -4.87 -1.82 14.42
C GLN A 107 -5.68 -2.38 15.58
N SER A 108 -6.53 -3.39 15.33
CA SER A 108 -7.37 -4.03 16.34
C SER A 108 -6.71 -5.23 17.03
N LEU A 109 -5.49 -5.60 16.66
CA LEU A 109 -4.74 -6.66 17.31
C LEU A 109 -4.42 -6.29 18.76
N GLU A 110 -4.46 -7.26 19.65
CA GLU A 110 -4.09 -7.08 21.06
C GLU A 110 -2.63 -6.65 21.22
N THR A 111 -1.76 -7.16 20.34
CA THR A 111 -0.34 -6.79 20.30
C THR A 111 -0.09 -5.94 19.05
N THR A 112 0.54 -4.79 19.25
CA THR A 112 0.94 -3.90 18.14
C THR A 112 1.89 -4.65 17.19
N PRO A 113 1.55 -4.78 15.89
CA PRO A 113 2.41 -5.47 14.94
C PRO A 113 3.71 -4.68 14.69
N THR A 114 4.75 -5.39 14.32
CA THR A 114 5.98 -4.79 13.82
C THR A 114 5.78 -4.18 12.43
N ARG A 115 6.66 -3.27 12.01
CA ARG A 115 6.62 -2.72 10.64
C ARG A 115 6.76 -3.83 9.58
N THR A 116 7.56 -4.86 9.85
CA THR A 116 7.72 -6.01 8.95
C THR A 116 6.41 -6.75 8.75
N GLU A 117 5.68 -7.05 9.81
CA GLU A 117 4.37 -7.72 9.73
C GLU A 117 3.35 -6.88 8.97
N VAL A 118 3.35 -5.55 9.17
CA VAL A 118 2.51 -4.63 8.39
C VAL A 118 2.86 -4.69 6.90
N LEU A 119 4.15 -4.68 6.56
CA LEU A 119 4.60 -4.77 5.17
C LEU A 119 4.35 -6.15 4.54
N ASP A 120 4.42 -7.23 5.32
CA ASP A 120 4.06 -8.58 4.87
C ASP A 120 2.56 -8.64 4.53
N CYS A 121 1.71 -8.10 5.39
CA CYS A 121 0.29 -7.96 5.14
C CYS A 121 0.00 -7.06 3.92
N TYR A 122 0.73 -5.95 3.75
CA TYR A 122 0.61 -5.06 2.59
C TYR A 122 1.00 -5.75 1.28
N ASN A 123 1.90 -6.71 1.31
CA ASN A 123 2.37 -7.46 0.14
C ASN A 123 1.65 -8.81 -0.07
N SER A 124 0.63 -9.12 0.73
CA SER A 124 -0.18 -10.33 0.57
C SER A 124 -1.44 -10.07 -0.26
N ASP A 125 -1.97 -11.13 -0.85
CA ASP A 125 -3.27 -11.16 -1.55
C ASP A 125 -3.48 -9.97 -2.49
N LEU A 126 -2.58 -9.86 -3.44
CA LEU A 126 -2.59 -8.86 -4.49
C LEU A 126 -3.10 -9.47 -5.80
N ARG A 127 -3.85 -8.68 -6.55
CA ARG A 127 -4.23 -8.99 -7.93
C ARG A 127 -3.76 -7.90 -8.89
N VAL A 128 -3.59 -8.26 -10.14
CA VAL A 128 -3.39 -7.31 -11.24
C VAL A 128 -4.73 -6.67 -11.60
N GLN A 129 -4.76 -5.36 -11.75
CA GLN A 129 -5.93 -4.61 -12.21
C GLN A 129 -5.49 -3.54 -13.21
N CYS A 130 -6.32 -3.23 -14.22
CA CYS A 130 -5.98 -2.13 -15.13
C CYS A 130 -5.95 -0.79 -14.38
N HIS A 131 -5.09 0.11 -14.82
CA HIS A 131 -4.88 1.39 -14.16
C HIS A 131 -6.19 2.17 -13.97
N GLU A 132 -7.05 2.19 -14.99
CA GLU A 132 -8.32 2.92 -14.94
C GLU A 132 -9.27 2.39 -13.86
N CYS A 133 -9.40 1.06 -13.73
CA CYS A 133 -10.23 0.46 -12.68
C CYS A 133 -9.67 0.74 -11.30
N ASN A 134 -8.35 0.67 -11.14
CA ASN A 134 -7.70 0.88 -9.86
C ASN A 134 -7.86 2.32 -9.35
N ILE A 135 -7.65 3.32 -10.21
CA ILE A 135 -7.76 4.74 -9.79
C ILE A 135 -9.20 5.20 -9.52
N LYS A 136 -10.21 4.52 -10.10
CA LYS A 136 -11.62 4.85 -9.88
C LYS A 136 -12.18 4.29 -8.57
N HIS A 137 -11.49 3.34 -7.95
CA HIS A 137 -11.87 2.70 -6.68
C HIS A 137 -13.25 2.02 -6.63
N ILE A 138 -13.96 1.90 -7.76
CA ILE A 138 -15.32 1.34 -7.83
C ILE A 138 -15.36 -0.19 -7.70
N PHE A 139 -14.21 -0.84 -7.85
CA PHE A 139 -14.07 -2.30 -7.79
C PHE A 139 -13.23 -2.79 -6.60
N GLU A 140 -12.99 -1.91 -5.62
CA GLU A 140 -12.27 -2.32 -4.39
C GLU A 140 -13.03 -3.44 -3.67
N GLY A 141 -12.33 -4.53 -3.34
CA GLY A 141 -12.90 -5.69 -2.67
C GLY A 141 -13.90 -6.51 -3.52
N VAL A 142 -14.15 -6.14 -4.77
CA VAL A 142 -15.07 -6.86 -5.68
C VAL A 142 -14.31 -7.88 -6.50
N LYS A 143 -14.82 -9.13 -6.58
CA LYS A 143 -14.18 -10.22 -7.35
C LYS A 143 -13.99 -9.85 -8.83
N GLY A 144 -15.01 -9.29 -9.45
CA GLY A 144 -15.07 -9.06 -10.88
C GLY A 144 -15.50 -10.30 -11.66
N ASP A 145 -16.23 -10.08 -12.75
CA ASP A 145 -16.84 -11.15 -13.54
C ASP A 145 -15.85 -11.84 -14.49
N PHE A 146 -14.62 -11.34 -14.58
CA PHE A 146 -13.62 -11.76 -15.54
C PHE A 146 -12.36 -12.34 -14.89
N ALA A 147 -12.48 -12.78 -13.64
CA ALA A 147 -11.37 -13.33 -12.85
C ALA A 147 -11.01 -14.78 -13.16
N GLU A 148 -11.71 -15.43 -14.10
CA GLU A 148 -11.47 -16.79 -14.55
C GLU A 148 -10.53 -16.84 -15.76
#